data_cf0683155db3281ff8421a52e5cb75a0
#
_entry.id   cf0683155db3281ff8421a52e5cb75a0
#
_cell.length_a   1.000
_cell.length_b   1.000
_cell.length_c   1.000
_cell.angle_alpha   90.00
_cell.angle_beta   90.00
_cell.angle_gamma   90.00
#
_symmetry.space_group_name_H-M   'P 1'
#
loop_
_entity.id
_entity.type
_entity.pdbx_description
1 polymer ?
#
loop_
_entity_poly.entity_id
_entity_poly.type
_entity_poly.pdbx_seq_one_letter_code
_entity_poly.pdbx_strand_id
1 'polypeptide(L)'
;MSALPGRVAGWFWLVLTTIVGLALVVAGWVTLQDARDGIDRQVSTINGVPVTLLAPPGDAPHPSAIVAHGFAGSRPLMDGVGLALADAGFTVALLDFAGHGANPQPLEVNDAGTRGQAQLTADLRTVAAWLAAQPGSADSPPVLVGHSMGAGAVVAYAADAAPGTVAATVALSLPSAEAVPAGAPADPANLLLLWGSAEPDRFQDAALAALTAGYPQATAGPVYGDAAAGTARSAQEVSGAEHLSILWRGQTLTAIVDWSSAAVGLPPAGPPTVDLRMAATGACALGTVVLLVPLATLVLGNRPRRPRRQVPWLLAVPVMVGGAAAGAFVGRFADESGSAIPLAVGGYIAVFFVAAAAVSGTLALVLARTQPGVDRDRTPLLGSLLLTAVMILGLALPGRLTWAPFAFVGDRPWLAVLFVAIFGAWFTADECLVRRRSRWGRAWLMAANRVIIICALLLAVLVWDAPGFLTLLVPLMVPLFALLAGAAVILAGRTNSVVVPALVQAVPLGLLVATTFPLVSYA
;
A
#
# COMPACT_ATOMS: atom_id res chain seq x y z
N MET A 1 25.20 -4.21 41.48
CA MET A 1 25.14 -3.23 40.38
C MET A 1 24.37 -2.03 40.89
N SER A 2 25.07 -0.91 41.21
CA SER A 2 24.48 0.35 41.69
C SER A 2 23.61 0.97 40.62
N ALA A 3 22.33 1.23 40.93
CA ALA A 3 21.43 1.95 40.03
C ALA A 3 22.01 3.32 39.67
N LEU A 4 22.21 3.59 38.41
CA LEU A 4 22.63 4.92 37.91
C LEU A 4 21.65 5.98 38.42
N PRO A 5 22.13 7.15 38.91
CA PRO A 5 21.25 8.25 39.34
C PRO A 5 20.26 8.59 38.21
N GLY A 6 18.99 8.81 38.53
CA GLY A 6 17.88 8.90 37.56
C GLY A 6 18.07 9.90 36.41
N ARG A 7 18.92 10.94 36.59
CA ARG A 7 19.29 11.88 35.50
C ARG A 7 20.23 11.23 34.46
N VAL A 8 21.22 10.46 34.90
CA VAL A 8 22.18 9.77 34.01
C VAL A 8 21.47 8.68 33.21
N ALA A 9 20.58 7.92 33.84
CA ALA A 9 19.74 6.95 33.15
C ALA A 9 18.84 7.61 32.07
N GLY A 10 18.29 8.80 32.36
CA GLY A 10 17.47 9.54 31.39
C GLY A 10 18.27 9.98 30.15
N TRP A 11 19.48 10.51 30.34
CA TRP A 11 20.36 10.88 29.24
C TRP A 11 20.83 9.68 28.42
N PHE A 12 21.17 8.57 29.08
CA PHE A 12 21.55 7.32 28.40
C PHE A 12 20.45 6.84 27.44
N TRP A 13 19.19 6.80 27.88
CA TRP A 13 18.07 6.40 27.02
C TRP A 13 17.80 7.36 25.87
N LEU A 14 17.98 8.66 26.07
CA LEU A 14 17.84 9.66 25.00
C LEU A 14 18.92 9.48 23.94
N VAL A 15 20.17 9.31 24.35
CA VAL A 15 21.29 9.09 23.43
C VAL A 15 21.10 7.75 22.69
N LEU A 16 20.77 6.68 23.41
CA LEU A 16 20.54 5.36 22.80
C LEU A 16 19.41 5.39 21.76
N THR A 17 18.25 5.98 22.09
CA THR A 17 17.11 6.07 21.15
C THR A 17 17.45 6.98 19.97
N THR A 18 18.27 8.01 20.13
CA THR A 18 18.74 8.84 19.02
C THR A 18 19.63 8.02 18.08
N ILE A 19 20.63 7.31 18.62
CA ILE A 19 21.56 6.48 17.82
C ILE A 19 20.80 5.38 17.10
N VAL A 20 19.95 4.63 17.79
CA VAL A 20 19.18 3.52 17.18
C VAL A 20 18.23 4.06 16.11
N GLY A 21 17.50 5.15 16.39
CA GLY A 21 16.59 5.74 15.43
C GLY A 21 17.29 6.24 14.17
N LEU A 22 18.41 6.96 14.35
CA LEU A 22 19.23 7.41 13.20
C LEU A 22 19.82 6.23 12.42
N ALA A 23 20.35 5.22 13.10
CA ALA A 23 20.91 4.04 12.44
C ALA A 23 19.85 3.32 11.59
N LEU A 24 18.63 3.16 12.09
CA LEU A 24 17.53 2.55 11.33
C LEU A 24 17.13 3.39 10.12
N VAL A 25 17.00 4.71 10.28
CA VAL A 25 16.65 5.60 9.16
C VAL A 25 17.76 5.62 8.12
N VAL A 26 19.03 5.76 8.52
CA VAL A 26 20.16 5.82 7.60
C VAL A 26 20.35 4.48 6.88
N ALA A 27 20.35 3.36 7.62
CA ALA A 27 20.49 2.04 7.00
C ALA A 27 19.35 1.76 6.02
N GLY A 28 18.08 2.02 6.42
CA GLY A 28 16.96 1.86 5.52
C GLY A 28 17.06 2.76 4.28
N TRP A 29 17.43 4.03 4.46
CA TRP A 29 17.58 4.96 3.34
C TRP A 29 18.70 4.55 2.37
N VAL A 30 19.86 4.14 2.87
CA VAL A 30 20.97 3.65 2.05
C VAL A 30 20.52 2.42 1.25
N THR A 31 19.88 1.43 1.90
CA THR A 31 19.35 0.24 1.19
C THR A 31 18.36 0.63 0.07
N LEU A 32 17.52 1.66 0.30
CA LEU A 32 16.58 2.13 -0.74
C LEU A 32 17.30 2.81 -1.92
N GLN A 33 18.41 3.47 -1.69
CA GLN A 33 19.20 4.09 -2.76
C GLN A 33 20.02 3.03 -3.51
N ASP A 34 20.73 2.16 -2.80
CA ASP A 34 21.56 1.09 -3.37
C ASP A 34 20.74 0.17 -4.31
N ALA A 35 19.48 -0.09 -3.98
CA ALA A 35 18.59 -0.89 -4.83
C ALA A 35 18.28 -0.26 -6.21
N ARG A 36 18.71 0.97 -6.45
CA ARG A 36 18.50 1.73 -7.70
C ARG A 36 19.80 2.10 -8.40
N ASP A 37 20.93 1.78 -7.78
CA ASP A 37 22.24 2.09 -8.35
C ASP A 37 22.46 1.29 -9.64
N GLY A 38 23.04 1.95 -10.64
CA GLY A 38 23.32 1.31 -11.93
C GLY A 38 22.12 1.20 -12.89
N ILE A 39 20.96 1.78 -12.55
CA ILE A 39 19.78 1.82 -13.42
C ILE A 39 19.44 3.28 -13.76
N ASP A 40 19.38 3.60 -15.05
CA ASP A 40 18.91 4.89 -15.52
C ASP A 40 17.42 5.01 -15.30
N ARG A 41 16.98 6.15 -14.72
CA ARG A 41 15.59 6.40 -14.37
C ARG A 41 15.09 7.71 -14.97
N GLN A 42 14.06 7.62 -15.80
CA GLN A 42 13.35 8.79 -16.35
C GLN A 42 11.88 8.76 -15.95
N VAL A 43 11.35 9.92 -15.54
CA VAL A 43 9.91 10.09 -15.25
C VAL A 43 9.31 11.00 -16.30
N SER A 44 8.22 10.56 -16.92
CA SER A 44 7.52 11.26 -18.00
C SER A 44 6.01 11.13 -17.82
N THR A 45 5.24 11.94 -18.57
CA THR A 45 3.78 11.81 -18.70
C THR A 45 3.45 11.70 -20.17
N ILE A 46 2.84 10.60 -20.58
CA ILE A 46 2.59 10.27 -21.98
C ILE A 46 1.08 10.30 -22.23
N ASN A 47 0.61 11.31 -22.95
CA ASN A 47 -0.83 11.53 -23.21
C ASN A 47 -1.69 11.45 -21.92
N GLY A 48 -1.18 12.01 -20.81
CA GLY A 48 -1.85 12.00 -19.52
C GLY A 48 -1.50 10.81 -18.62
N VAL A 49 -0.87 9.74 -19.13
CA VAL A 49 -0.44 8.59 -18.35
C VAL A 49 0.96 8.83 -17.78
N PRO A 50 1.14 8.86 -16.44
CA PRO A 50 2.45 8.99 -15.84
C PRO A 50 3.24 7.68 -15.98
N VAL A 51 4.48 7.78 -16.45
CA VAL A 51 5.37 6.65 -16.70
C VAL A 51 6.71 6.87 -16.00
N THR A 52 7.30 5.79 -15.48
CA THR A 52 8.71 5.73 -15.10
C THR A 52 9.38 4.73 -16.02
N LEU A 53 10.40 5.18 -16.76
CA LEU A 53 11.28 4.33 -17.55
C LEU A 53 12.49 3.96 -16.70
N LEU A 54 12.79 2.69 -16.65
CA LEU A 54 14.01 2.12 -16.07
C LEU A 54 14.77 1.44 -17.21
N ALA A 55 16.07 1.71 -17.32
CA ALA A 55 16.90 1.09 -18.35
C ALA A 55 18.27 0.75 -17.78
N PRO A 56 18.94 -0.30 -18.28
CA PRO A 56 20.36 -0.48 -18.07
C PRO A 56 21.14 0.73 -18.57
N PRO A 57 22.31 1.05 -18.01
CA PRO A 57 23.11 2.19 -18.45
C PRO A 57 23.68 1.94 -19.85
N GLY A 58 23.72 3.00 -20.67
CA GLY A 58 24.29 2.98 -22.02
C GLY A 58 23.23 3.06 -23.12
N ASP A 59 23.72 3.08 -24.38
CA ASP A 59 22.87 3.31 -25.57
C ASP A 59 22.53 2.02 -26.35
N ALA A 60 22.87 0.84 -25.80
CA ALA A 60 22.58 -0.43 -26.46
C ALA A 60 21.06 -0.69 -26.49
N PRO A 61 20.52 -1.25 -27.58
CA PRO A 61 19.14 -1.65 -27.63
C PRO A 61 18.86 -2.81 -26.65
N HIS A 62 17.80 -2.69 -25.87
CA HIS A 62 17.36 -3.66 -24.90
C HIS A 62 15.93 -4.12 -25.21
N PRO A 63 15.56 -5.39 -24.97
CA PRO A 63 14.17 -5.81 -25.04
C PRO A 63 13.34 -5.00 -24.03
N SER A 64 12.08 -4.78 -24.37
CA SER A 64 11.22 -3.90 -23.58
C SER A 64 10.23 -4.68 -22.72
N ALA A 65 9.86 -4.07 -21.56
CA ALA A 65 8.82 -4.59 -20.71
C ALA A 65 7.88 -3.47 -20.21
N ILE A 66 6.60 -3.79 -20.00
CA ILE A 66 5.61 -2.90 -19.39
C ILE A 66 5.15 -3.55 -18.10
N VAL A 67 5.19 -2.80 -17.00
CA VAL A 67 4.83 -3.28 -15.67
C VAL A 67 3.65 -2.50 -15.12
N ALA A 68 2.54 -3.20 -14.86
CA ALA A 68 1.23 -2.68 -14.52
C ALA A 68 0.83 -3.04 -13.08
N HIS A 69 0.48 -2.04 -12.27
CA HIS A 69 0.10 -2.20 -10.86
C HIS A 69 -1.35 -2.66 -10.68
N GLY A 70 -1.67 -3.19 -9.48
CA GLY A 70 -3.03 -3.54 -9.06
C GLY A 70 -3.87 -2.34 -8.58
N PHE A 71 -5.13 -2.61 -8.21
CA PHE A 71 -6.03 -1.64 -7.62
C PHE A 71 -5.43 -1.02 -6.36
N ALA A 72 -5.56 0.28 -6.19
CA ALA A 72 -4.92 1.08 -5.14
C ALA A 72 -3.37 0.99 -5.13
N GLY A 73 -2.78 0.46 -6.21
CA GLY A 73 -1.35 0.44 -6.44
C GLY A 73 -0.85 1.68 -7.18
N SER A 74 0.41 1.67 -7.52
CA SER A 74 1.08 2.73 -8.31
C SER A 74 2.46 2.25 -8.75
N ARG A 75 3.12 3.02 -9.61
CA ARG A 75 4.49 2.73 -10.07
C ARG A 75 5.47 2.37 -8.95
N PRO A 76 5.55 3.14 -7.82
CA PRO A 76 6.43 2.77 -6.70
C PRO A 76 6.22 1.36 -6.15
N LEU A 77 4.99 0.85 -6.14
CA LEU A 77 4.69 -0.50 -5.66
C LEU A 77 5.34 -1.56 -6.56
N MET A 78 5.40 -1.28 -7.86
CA MET A 78 5.95 -2.18 -8.88
C MET A 78 7.45 -1.97 -9.15
N ASP A 79 8.08 -0.99 -8.50
CA ASP A 79 9.52 -0.68 -8.69
C ASP A 79 10.41 -1.93 -8.52
N GLY A 80 10.06 -2.89 -7.63
CA GLY A 80 10.83 -4.13 -7.44
C GLY A 80 10.86 -5.04 -8.64
N VAL A 81 9.71 -5.21 -9.23
CA VAL A 81 9.58 -5.97 -10.48
C VAL A 81 10.31 -5.23 -11.62
N GLY A 82 10.13 -3.90 -11.69
CA GLY A 82 10.80 -3.08 -12.70
C GLY A 82 12.32 -3.12 -12.60
N LEU A 83 12.87 -2.99 -11.39
CA LEU A 83 14.32 -3.05 -11.15
C LEU A 83 14.88 -4.44 -11.47
N ALA A 84 14.19 -5.53 -11.05
CA ALA A 84 14.64 -6.89 -11.35
C ALA A 84 14.71 -7.17 -12.87
N LEU A 85 13.75 -6.64 -13.65
CA LEU A 85 13.78 -6.74 -15.11
C LEU A 85 14.88 -5.84 -15.72
N ALA A 86 15.07 -4.62 -15.19
CA ALA A 86 16.10 -3.73 -15.68
C ALA A 86 17.52 -4.28 -15.42
N ASP A 87 17.75 -4.87 -14.23
CA ASP A 87 18.99 -5.58 -13.90
C ASP A 87 19.25 -6.79 -14.84
N ALA A 88 18.16 -7.42 -15.30
CA ALA A 88 18.20 -8.51 -16.28
C ALA A 88 18.38 -8.03 -17.74
N GLY A 89 18.52 -6.73 -17.96
CA GLY A 89 18.80 -6.15 -19.28
C GLY A 89 17.58 -5.67 -20.06
N PHE A 90 16.44 -5.42 -19.39
CA PHE A 90 15.25 -4.87 -20.05
C PHE A 90 15.15 -3.35 -19.91
N THR A 91 14.60 -2.68 -20.93
CA THR A 91 14.06 -1.34 -20.80
C THR A 91 12.61 -1.44 -20.32
N VAL A 92 12.33 -0.94 -19.11
CA VAL A 92 11.06 -1.20 -18.39
C VAL A 92 10.25 0.08 -18.23
N ALA A 93 9.00 0.08 -18.69
CA ALA A 93 8.04 1.13 -18.44
C ALA A 93 7.07 0.73 -17.32
N LEU A 94 7.11 1.44 -16.20
CA LEU A 94 6.09 1.35 -15.16
C LEU A 94 5.08 2.49 -15.36
N LEU A 95 3.78 2.21 -15.30
CA LEU A 95 2.74 3.23 -15.48
C LEU A 95 1.86 3.40 -14.23
N ASP A 96 1.28 4.60 -14.06
CA ASP A 96 0.13 4.81 -13.17
C ASP A 96 -1.14 4.84 -14.02
N PHE A 97 -2.01 3.85 -13.85
CA PHE A 97 -3.32 3.81 -14.50
C PHE A 97 -4.20 5.00 -14.11
N ALA A 98 -5.22 5.29 -14.93
CA ALA A 98 -6.23 6.26 -14.60
C ALA A 98 -6.74 6.12 -13.16
N GLY A 99 -6.89 7.23 -12.47
CA GLY A 99 -7.26 7.32 -11.06
C GLY A 99 -6.17 6.95 -10.05
N HIS A 100 -5.08 6.32 -10.45
CA HIS A 100 -4.05 5.81 -9.54
C HIS A 100 -2.78 6.66 -9.55
N GLY A 101 -2.04 6.57 -8.46
CA GLY A 101 -0.73 7.19 -8.35
C GLY A 101 -0.73 8.67 -8.64
N ALA A 102 0.09 9.09 -9.60
CA ALA A 102 0.18 10.47 -10.07
C ALA A 102 -0.72 10.76 -11.30
N ASN A 103 -1.59 9.80 -11.71
CA ASN A 103 -2.54 10.02 -12.80
C ASN A 103 -3.76 10.81 -12.28
N PRO A 104 -4.02 12.03 -12.78
CA PRO A 104 -5.13 12.86 -12.32
C PRO A 104 -6.47 12.51 -12.97
N GLN A 105 -6.46 11.71 -14.05
CA GLN A 105 -7.69 11.30 -14.73
C GLN A 105 -8.42 10.27 -13.88
N PRO A 106 -9.71 10.46 -13.55
CA PRO A 106 -10.44 9.46 -12.78
C PRO A 106 -10.57 8.13 -13.56
N LEU A 107 -10.57 7.02 -12.84
CA LEU A 107 -10.98 5.74 -13.39
C LEU A 107 -12.49 5.73 -13.57
N GLU A 108 -12.95 5.47 -14.79
CA GLU A 108 -14.37 5.36 -15.09
C GLU A 108 -14.92 4.03 -14.56
N VAL A 109 -15.94 4.11 -13.71
CA VAL A 109 -16.60 2.92 -13.14
C VAL A 109 -18.05 2.91 -13.61
N ASN A 110 -18.49 1.77 -14.12
CA ASN A 110 -19.90 1.48 -14.39
C ASN A 110 -20.30 0.20 -13.66
N ASP A 111 -21.60 -0.07 -13.57
CA ASP A 111 -22.14 -1.26 -12.87
C ASP A 111 -21.60 -2.59 -13.42
N ALA A 112 -21.21 -2.62 -14.70
CA ALA A 112 -20.62 -3.81 -15.34
C ALA A 112 -19.08 -3.88 -15.24
N GLY A 113 -18.40 -2.86 -14.71
CA GLY A 113 -16.92 -2.80 -14.64
C GLY A 113 -16.20 -2.67 -15.99
N THR A 114 -16.93 -2.64 -17.10
CA THR A 114 -16.38 -2.73 -18.46
C THR A 114 -15.66 -1.47 -18.94
N ARG A 115 -16.13 -0.28 -18.53
CA ARG A 115 -15.49 1.00 -18.91
C ARG A 115 -14.10 1.13 -18.29
N GLY A 116 -13.96 0.79 -17.01
CA GLY A 116 -12.67 0.80 -16.35
C GLY A 116 -11.66 -0.12 -17.03
N GLN A 117 -12.07 -1.33 -17.42
CA GLN A 117 -11.19 -2.27 -18.13
C GLN A 117 -10.74 -1.71 -19.49
N ALA A 118 -11.65 -1.09 -20.25
CA ALA A 118 -11.32 -0.48 -21.53
C ALA A 118 -10.32 0.69 -21.37
N GLN A 119 -10.48 1.50 -20.33
CA GLN A 119 -9.57 2.61 -20.00
C GLN A 119 -8.18 2.09 -19.60
N LEU A 120 -8.09 1.05 -18.75
CA LEU A 120 -6.80 0.43 -18.41
C LEU A 120 -6.07 -0.10 -19.66
N THR A 121 -6.81 -0.75 -20.57
CA THR A 121 -6.25 -1.25 -21.83
C THR A 121 -5.80 -0.11 -22.74
N ALA A 122 -6.51 1.03 -22.77
CA ALA A 122 -6.10 2.22 -23.52
C ALA A 122 -4.82 2.86 -22.95
N ASP A 123 -4.66 2.90 -21.63
CA ASP A 123 -3.43 3.35 -20.98
C ASP A 123 -2.25 2.45 -21.38
N LEU A 124 -2.44 1.12 -21.39
CA LEU A 124 -1.41 0.17 -21.85
C LEU A 124 -1.04 0.40 -23.32
N ARG A 125 -2.02 0.60 -24.23
CA ARG A 125 -1.74 0.92 -25.64
C ARG A 125 -0.92 2.19 -25.79
N THR A 126 -1.25 3.22 -25.00
CA THR A 126 -0.52 4.49 -25.01
C THR A 126 0.94 4.30 -24.62
N VAL A 127 1.19 3.53 -23.55
CA VAL A 127 2.54 3.27 -23.05
C VAL A 127 3.31 2.34 -24.02
N ALA A 128 2.66 1.32 -24.58
CA ALA A 128 3.29 0.40 -25.53
C ALA A 128 3.77 1.13 -26.79
N ALA A 129 2.91 1.98 -27.37
CA ALA A 129 3.26 2.79 -28.55
C ALA A 129 4.41 3.76 -28.26
N TRP A 130 4.42 4.38 -27.08
CA TRP A 130 5.49 5.28 -26.68
C TRP A 130 6.80 4.53 -26.44
N LEU A 131 6.75 3.36 -25.76
CA LEU A 131 7.93 2.57 -25.42
C LEU A 131 8.63 2.05 -26.70
N ALA A 132 7.86 1.60 -27.68
CA ALA A 132 8.38 1.16 -28.97
C ALA A 132 9.11 2.26 -29.75
N ALA A 133 8.83 3.53 -29.47
CA ALA A 133 9.48 4.69 -30.11
C ALA A 133 10.69 5.22 -29.31
N GLN A 134 11.05 4.60 -28.17
CA GLN A 134 12.16 5.08 -27.36
C GLN A 134 13.52 4.66 -27.98
N PRO A 135 14.53 5.56 -28.00
CA PRO A 135 15.90 5.16 -28.27
C PRO A 135 16.33 4.06 -27.30
N GLY A 136 16.96 3.02 -27.80
CA GLY A 136 17.39 1.89 -26.97
C GLY A 136 16.32 0.82 -26.71
N SER A 137 15.09 0.99 -27.24
CA SER A 137 14.13 -0.11 -27.35
C SER A 137 14.51 -1.00 -28.52
N ALA A 138 14.73 -2.30 -28.28
CA ALA A 138 14.97 -3.26 -29.37
C ALA A 138 13.71 -3.42 -30.23
N ASP A 139 13.88 -3.74 -31.52
CA ASP A 139 12.78 -4.08 -32.43
C ASP A 139 12.15 -5.44 -32.07
N SER A 140 11.79 -5.59 -30.81
CA SER A 140 11.17 -6.81 -30.28
C SER A 140 9.87 -6.47 -29.55
N PRO A 141 8.86 -7.36 -29.63
CA PRO A 141 7.63 -7.17 -28.89
C PRO A 141 7.87 -7.05 -27.37
N PRO A 142 7.12 -6.21 -26.64
CA PRO A 142 7.30 -6.06 -25.20
C PRO A 142 6.84 -7.30 -24.42
N VAL A 143 7.47 -7.51 -23.27
CA VAL A 143 6.93 -8.36 -22.20
C VAL A 143 5.96 -7.54 -21.36
N LEU A 144 4.82 -8.13 -21.01
CA LEU A 144 3.81 -7.50 -20.16
C LEU A 144 3.80 -8.19 -18.78
N VAL A 145 3.92 -7.41 -17.73
CA VAL A 145 3.82 -7.93 -16.35
C VAL A 145 2.76 -7.13 -15.60
N GLY A 146 1.78 -7.83 -15.02
CA GLY A 146 0.70 -7.18 -14.29
C GLY A 146 0.45 -7.83 -12.93
N HIS A 147 0.00 -7.04 -11.96
CA HIS A 147 -0.42 -7.52 -10.65
C HIS A 147 -1.91 -7.23 -10.42
N SER A 148 -2.69 -8.23 -9.99
CA SER A 148 -4.10 -8.08 -9.61
C SER A 148 -4.92 -7.40 -10.72
N MET A 149 -5.52 -6.22 -10.50
CA MET A 149 -6.18 -5.44 -11.55
C MET A 149 -5.29 -5.27 -12.79
N GLY A 150 -4.00 -4.97 -12.61
CA GLY A 150 -3.04 -4.86 -13.70
C GLY A 150 -2.79 -6.20 -14.40
N ALA A 151 -2.87 -7.34 -13.69
CA ALA A 151 -2.81 -8.66 -14.31
C ALA A 151 -3.99 -8.89 -15.27
N GLY A 152 -5.21 -8.54 -14.83
CA GLY A 152 -6.38 -8.54 -15.70
C GLY A 152 -6.21 -7.65 -16.93
N ALA A 153 -5.66 -6.45 -16.74
CA ALA A 153 -5.44 -5.49 -17.81
C ALA A 153 -4.42 -5.98 -18.85
N VAL A 154 -3.26 -6.51 -18.42
CA VAL A 154 -2.24 -7.02 -19.37
C VAL A 154 -2.69 -8.29 -20.08
N VAL A 155 -3.44 -9.16 -19.40
CA VAL A 155 -4.03 -10.37 -20.01
C VAL A 155 -5.05 -9.97 -21.07
N ALA A 156 -5.97 -9.07 -20.78
CA ALA A 156 -6.96 -8.60 -21.74
C ALA A 156 -6.31 -7.87 -22.94
N TYR A 157 -5.30 -7.03 -22.66
CA TYR A 157 -4.55 -6.35 -23.73
C TYR A 157 -3.85 -7.38 -24.64
N ALA A 158 -3.16 -8.37 -24.05
CA ALA A 158 -2.41 -9.37 -24.82
C ALA A 158 -3.31 -10.32 -25.61
N ALA A 159 -4.50 -10.66 -25.07
CA ALA A 159 -5.48 -11.50 -25.77
C ALA A 159 -6.13 -10.80 -26.98
N ASP A 160 -6.22 -9.45 -26.96
CA ASP A 160 -6.74 -8.62 -28.07
C ASP A 160 -5.63 -8.17 -29.04
N ALA A 161 -4.37 -8.42 -28.70
CA ALA A 161 -3.23 -7.99 -29.48
C ALA A 161 -3.03 -8.83 -30.75
N ALA A 162 -2.53 -8.21 -31.82
CA ALA A 162 -2.18 -8.95 -33.03
C ALA A 162 -1.06 -9.97 -32.73
N PRO A 163 -1.07 -11.15 -33.35
CA PRO A 163 -0.04 -12.17 -33.17
C PRO A 163 1.37 -11.60 -33.35
N GLY A 164 2.28 -11.91 -32.43
CA GLY A 164 3.66 -11.46 -32.47
C GLY A 164 3.89 -10.01 -32.02
N THR A 165 2.89 -9.31 -31.48
CA THR A 165 3.05 -7.94 -30.93
C THR A 165 3.29 -7.92 -29.41
N VAL A 166 3.20 -9.06 -28.75
CA VAL A 166 3.56 -9.28 -27.34
C VAL A 166 4.46 -10.51 -27.26
N ALA A 167 5.61 -10.38 -26.59
CA ALA A 167 6.57 -11.48 -26.43
C ALA A 167 6.14 -12.47 -25.35
N ALA A 168 5.69 -11.96 -24.19
CA ALA A 168 5.20 -12.76 -23.08
C ALA A 168 4.24 -11.95 -22.20
N THR A 169 3.39 -12.67 -21.48
CA THR A 169 2.47 -12.10 -20.48
C THR A 169 2.68 -12.77 -19.14
N VAL A 170 2.92 -11.98 -18.11
CA VAL A 170 3.07 -12.45 -16.72
C VAL A 170 1.95 -11.84 -15.87
N ALA A 171 1.11 -12.70 -15.30
CA ALA A 171 -0.02 -12.31 -14.48
C ALA A 171 0.17 -12.77 -13.03
N LEU A 172 0.40 -11.80 -12.14
CA LEU A 172 0.52 -11.99 -10.69
C LEU A 172 -0.84 -11.81 -10.06
N SER A 173 -1.33 -12.82 -9.33
CA SER A 173 -2.63 -12.76 -8.64
C SER A 173 -3.77 -12.35 -9.60
N LEU A 174 -3.93 -13.08 -10.70
CA LEU A 174 -4.97 -12.82 -11.71
C LEU A 174 -6.36 -12.87 -11.06
N PRO A 175 -7.20 -11.83 -11.19
CA PRO A 175 -8.50 -11.80 -10.51
C PRO A 175 -9.59 -12.61 -11.24
N SER A 176 -9.48 -12.78 -12.58
CA SER A 176 -10.41 -13.52 -13.44
C SER A 176 -9.71 -14.02 -14.70
N ALA A 177 -10.10 -15.19 -15.16
CA ALA A 177 -9.62 -15.78 -16.42
C ALA A 177 -10.49 -15.46 -17.65
N GLU A 178 -11.55 -14.66 -17.50
CA GLU A 178 -12.54 -14.40 -18.57
C GLU A 178 -11.93 -13.84 -19.86
N ALA A 179 -10.85 -13.07 -19.76
CA ALA A 179 -10.16 -12.51 -20.93
C ALA A 179 -9.25 -13.54 -21.65
N VAL A 180 -9.09 -14.78 -21.14
CA VAL A 180 -8.23 -15.79 -21.75
C VAL A 180 -9.05 -16.67 -22.68
N PRO A 181 -8.82 -16.65 -24.01
CA PRO A 181 -9.62 -17.44 -24.95
C PRO A 181 -9.36 -18.94 -24.80
N ALA A 182 -10.44 -19.73 -24.87
CA ALA A 182 -10.34 -21.17 -24.80
C ALA A 182 -9.79 -21.76 -26.12
N GLY A 183 -8.90 -22.75 -26.02
CA GLY A 183 -8.32 -23.43 -27.17
C GLY A 183 -7.26 -22.62 -27.93
N ALA A 184 -6.86 -21.47 -27.41
CA ALA A 184 -5.86 -20.58 -28.00
C ALA A 184 -4.62 -20.47 -27.11
N PRO A 185 -3.67 -21.42 -27.12
CA PRO A 185 -2.51 -21.38 -26.22
C PRO A 185 -1.55 -20.22 -26.48
N ALA A 186 -1.59 -19.61 -27.67
CA ALA A 186 -0.79 -18.40 -27.99
C ALA A 186 -1.46 -17.08 -27.59
N ASP A 187 -2.70 -17.11 -27.08
CA ASP A 187 -3.44 -15.91 -26.68
C ASP A 187 -3.90 -16.01 -25.20
N PRO A 188 -3.29 -15.27 -24.33
CA PRO A 188 -2.09 -14.39 -24.43
C PRO A 188 -0.80 -15.17 -24.70
N ALA A 189 0.12 -14.54 -25.45
CA ALA A 189 1.40 -15.14 -25.77
C ALA A 189 2.24 -15.41 -24.51
N ASN A 190 2.85 -16.60 -24.44
CA ASN A 190 3.78 -17.01 -23.37
C ASN A 190 3.29 -16.62 -21.98
N LEU A 191 2.16 -17.20 -21.55
CA LEU A 191 1.47 -16.80 -20.32
C LEU A 191 2.03 -17.50 -19.08
N LEU A 192 2.62 -16.72 -18.16
CA LEU A 192 2.98 -17.15 -16.80
C LEU A 192 1.95 -16.63 -15.80
N LEU A 193 1.44 -17.51 -14.96
CA LEU A 193 0.46 -17.22 -13.92
C LEU A 193 1.07 -17.50 -12.54
N LEU A 194 1.08 -16.51 -11.65
CA LEU A 194 1.61 -16.66 -10.30
C LEU A 194 0.56 -16.24 -9.27
N TRP A 195 0.41 -17.02 -8.19
CA TRP A 195 -0.43 -16.68 -7.04
C TRP A 195 0.28 -17.04 -5.75
N GLY A 196 -0.08 -16.36 -4.66
CA GLY A 196 0.47 -16.60 -3.34
C GLY A 196 -0.30 -17.69 -2.58
N SER A 197 0.39 -18.59 -1.88
CA SER A 197 -0.25 -19.67 -1.11
C SER A 197 -1.09 -19.18 0.10
N ALA A 198 -0.97 -17.92 0.48
CA ALA A 198 -1.78 -17.29 1.52
C ALA A 198 -2.82 -16.30 0.95
N GLU A 199 -3.03 -16.31 -0.36
CA GLU A 199 -4.11 -15.57 -1.00
C GLU A 199 -5.45 -16.32 -0.91
N PRO A 200 -6.59 -15.61 -1.06
CA PRO A 200 -7.88 -16.28 -1.27
C PRO A 200 -7.87 -17.19 -2.49
N ASP A 201 -8.54 -18.35 -2.40
CA ASP A 201 -8.56 -19.42 -3.42
C ASP A 201 -8.93 -18.93 -4.82
N ARG A 202 -9.75 -17.88 -4.93
CA ARG A 202 -10.15 -17.29 -6.22
C ARG A 202 -8.97 -16.92 -7.15
N PHE A 203 -7.80 -16.57 -6.60
CA PHE A 203 -6.63 -16.24 -7.40
C PHE A 203 -5.96 -17.49 -7.96
N GLN A 204 -5.92 -18.57 -7.18
CA GLN A 204 -5.51 -19.88 -7.64
C GLN A 204 -6.49 -20.41 -8.71
N ASP A 205 -7.80 -20.33 -8.44
CA ASP A 205 -8.85 -20.79 -9.37
C ASP A 205 -8.75 -20.06 -10.71
N ALA A 206 -8.57 -18.73 -10.69
CA ALA A 206 -8.40 -17.94 -11.91
C ALA A 206 -7.11 -18.32 -12.67
N ALA A 207 -6.00 -18.53 -11.96
CA ALA A 207 -4.75 -18.96 -12.59
C ALA A 207 -4.88 -20.35 -13.24
N LEU A 208 -5.50 -21.30 -12.56
CA LEU A 208 -5.73 -22.64 -13.11
C LEU A 208 -6.74 -22.63 -14.27
N ALA A 209 -7.79 -21.82 -14.19
CA ALA A 209 -8.74 -21.63 -15.30
C ALA A 209 -8.05 -21.04 -16.53
N ALA A 210 -7.18 -20.02 -16.36
CA ALA A 210 -6.41 -19.45 -17.45
C ALA A 210 -5.40 -20.43 -18.06
N LEU A 211 -4.76 -21.26 -17.25
CA LEU A 211 -3.87 -22.34 -17.72
C LEU A 211 -4.64 -23.37 -18.57
N THR A 212 -5.74 -23.88 -18.01
CA THR A 212 -6.54 -24.96 -18.65
C THR A 212 -7.32 -24.46 -19.85
N ALA A 213 -7.56 -23.16 -20.00
CA ALA A 213 -8.12 -22.58 -21.21
C ALA A 213 -7.24 -22.88 -22.46
N GLY A 214 -5.90 -22.84 -22.32
CA GLY A 214 -4.99 -23.20 -23.40
C GLY A 214 -4.64 -24.68 -23.45
N TYR A 215 -4.56 -25.33 -22.28
CA TYR A 215 -4.15 -26.73 -22.14
C TYR A 215 -5.10 -27.47 -21.19
N PRO A 216 -6.20 -28.10 -21.66
CA PRO A 216 -7.27 -28.62 -20.81
C PRO A 216 -6.84 -29.65 -19.75
N GLN A 217 -5.70 -30.34 -19.96
CA GLN A 217 -5.17 -31.35 -19.04
C GLN A 217 -4.00 -30.82 -18.18
N ALA A 218 -3.70 -29.50 -18.25
CA ALA A 218 -2.58 -28.93 -17.55
C ALA A 218 -2.84 -28.84 -16.04
N THR A 219 -1.76 -28.99 -15.28
CA THR A 219 -1.71 -28.81 -13.82
C THR A 219 -0.69 -27.76 -13.46
N ALA A 220 -0.78 -27.20 -12.26
CA ALA A 220 0.21 -26.24 -11.76
C ALA A 220 1.63 -26.85 -11.69
N GLY A 221 2.64 -26.02 -11.94
CA GLY A 221 4.05 -26.34 -11.87
C GLY A 221 4.73 -26.49 -13.24
N PRO A 222 4.35 -27.45 -14.08
CA PRO A 222 5.00 -27.65 -15.37
C PRO A 222 4.78 -26.51 -16.36
N VAL A 223 5.73 -26.39 -17.32
CA VAL A 223 5.57 -25.55 -18.51
C VAL A 223 4.97 -26.39 -19.62
N TYR A 224 3.93 -25.87 -20.25
CA TYR A 224 3.26 -26.45 -21.42
C TYR A 224 3.52 -25.56 -22.64
N GLY A 225 3.64 -26.19 -23.84
CA GLY A 225 3.87 -25.43 -25.08
C GLY A 225 5.32 -25.08 -25.32
N ASP A 226 5.54 -24.11 -26.21
CA ASP A 226 6.85 -23.67 -26.68
C ASP A 226 6.96 -22.14 -26.65
N ALA A 227 7.99 -21.63 -26.00
CA ALA A 227 8.22 -20.19 -25.88
C ALA A 227 8.54 -19.54 -27.24
N ALA A 228 9.26 -20.21 -28.12
CA ALA A 228 9.57 -19.72 -29.47
C ALA A 228 8.33 -19.60 -30.35
N ALA A 229 7.33 -20.45 -30.11
CA ALA A 229 6.05 -20.43 -30.81
C ALA A 229 5.01 -19.48 -30.15
N GLY A 230 5.35 -18.83 -29.06
CA GLY A 230 4.43 -17.96 -28.29
C GLY A 230 3.38 -18.74 -27.49
N THR A 231 3.50 -20.09 -27.40
CA THR A 231 2.48 -20.94 -26.79
C THR A 231 2.80 -21.42 -25.39
N ALA A 232 3.94 -21.02 -24.81
CA ALA A 232 4.33 -21.44 -23.47
C ALA A 232 3.32 -20.95 -22.42
N ARG A 233 2.88 -21.87 -21.54
CA ARG A 233 2.04 -21.54 -20.37
C ARG A 233 2.50 -22.28 -19.13
N SER A 234 2.47 -21.60 -18.00
CA SER A 234 2.70 -22.19 -16.68
C SER A 234 1.89 -21.45 -15.62
N ALA A 235 1.48 -22.19 -14.59
CA ALA A 235 0.84 -21.61 -13.42
C ALA A 235 1.57 -22.13 -12.17
N GLN A 236 2.02 -21.23 -11.27
CA GLN A 236 2.90 -21.58 -10.17
C GLN A 236 2.46 -20.89 -8.87
N GLU A 237 2.52 -21.64 -7.77
CA GLU A 237 2.28 -21.12 -6.43
C GLU A 237 3.56 -20.50 -5.85
N VAL A 238 3.42 -19.32 -5.27
CA VAL A 238 4.49 -18.63 -4.51
C VAL A 238 4.28 -18.90 -3.04
N SER A 239 5.15 -19.71 -2.45
CA SER A 239 5.02 -20.17 -1.07
C SER A 239 5.10 -19.03 -0.05
N GLY A 240 4.16 -19.01 0.92
CA GLY A 240 4.10 -18.05 2.00
C GLY A 240 3.84 -16.60 1.56
N ALA A 241 3.47 -16.38 0.30
CA ALA A 241 3.08 -15.05 -0.18
C ALA A 241 1.58 -14.80 0.02
N GLU A 242 1.24 -13.57 0.41
CA GLU A 242 -0.11 -13.02 0.37
C GLU A 242 -0.19 -11.98 -0.76
N HIS A 243 -1.34 -11.40 -0.99
CA HIS A 243 -1.64 -10.59 -2.18
C HIS A 243 -0.67 -9.44 -2.48
N LEU A 244 -0.08 -8.82 -1.47
CA LEU A 244 0.90 -7.75 -1.66
C LEU A 244 2.32 -8.26 -1.61
N SER A 245 2.64 -9.18 -0.68
CA SER A 245 4.01 -9.66 -0.50
C SER A 245 4.51 -10.51 -1.66
N ILE A 246 3.63 -11.01 -2.51
CA ILE A 246 4.02 -11.69 -3.75
C ILE A 246 4.95 -10.83 -4.62
N LEU A 247 4.79 -9.49 -4.58
CA LEU A 247 5.55 -8.54 -5.40
C LEU A 247 7.05 -8.43 -5.06
N TRP A 248 7.44 -8.84 -3.86
CA TRP A 248 8.85 -8.77 -3.40
C TRP A 248 9.41 -10.11 -2.90
N ARG A 249 8.71 -11.21 -3.22
CA ARG A 249 9.28 -12.55 -3.00
C ARG A 249 10.34 -12.86 -4.05
N GLY A 250 11.50 -13.35 -3.58
CA GLY A 250 12.57 -13.76 -4.50
C GLY A 250 12.11 -14.79 -5.54
N GLN A 251 11.26 -15.76 -5.13
CA GLN A 251 10.65 -16.74 -6.03
C GLN A 251 9.85 -16.06 -7.16
N THR A 252 9.06 -15.03 -6.85
CA THR A 252 8.29 -14.27 -7.83
C THR A 252 9.20 -13.53 -8.81
N LEU A 253 10.19 -12.79 -8.28
CA LEU A 253 11.12 -12.00 -9.10
C LEU A 253 11.94 -12.91 -10.03
N THR A 254 12.41 -14.06 -9.53
CA THR A 254 13.11 -15.07 -10.35
C THR A 254 12.20 -15.59 -11.46
N ALA A 255 10.98 -15.99 -11.14
CA ALA A 255 10.04 -16.52 -12.14
C ALA A 255 9.70 -15.50 -13.23
N ILE A 256 9.50 -14.21 -12.86
CA ILE A 256 9.25 -13.13 -13.82
C ILE A 256 10.46 -12.95 -14.75
N VAL A 257 11.66 -12.83 -14.19
CA VAL A 257 12.89 -12.58 -14.95
C VAL A 257 13.21 -13.75 -15.89
N ASP A 258 13.19 -14.99 -15.38
CA ASP A 258 13.50 -16.18 -16.18
C ASP A 258 12.49 -16.36 -17.32
N TRP A 259 11.20 -16.18 -17.05
CA TRP A 259 10.15 -16.28 -18.07
C TRP A 259 10.28 -15.22 -19.14
N SER A 260 10.49 -13.98 -18.72
CA SER A 260 10.65 -12.84 -19.62
C SER A 260 11.90 -12.97 -20.49
N SER A 261 13.01 -13.37 -19.90
CA SER A 261 14.30 -13.56 -20.60
C SER A 261 14.19 -14.69 -21.64
N ALA A 262 13.56 -15.82 -21.27
CA ALA A 262 13.35 -16.94 -22.20
C ALA A 262 12.50 -16.54 -23.41
N ALA A 263 11.45 -15.72 -23.21
CA ALA A 263 10.57 -15.27 -24.28
C ALA A 263 11.23 -14.36 -25.31
N VAL A 264 12.27 -13.61 -24.91
CA VAL A 264 13.00 -12.68 -25.81
C VAL A 264 14.40 -13.18 -26.18
N GLY A 265 14.76 -14.42 -25.80
CA GLY A 265 16.04 -15.04 -26.15
C GLY A 265 17.24 -14.47 -25.38
N LEU A 266 17.01 -13.82 -24.23
CA LEU A 266 18.11 -13.44 -23.33
C LEU A 266 18.62 -14.67 -22.57
N PRO A 267 19.93 -14.70 -22.22
CA PRO A 267 20.45 -15.73 -21.33
C PRO A 267 19.75 -15.66 -19.97
N PRO A 268 19.64 -16.79 -19.23
CA PRO A 268 19.09 -16.76 -17.88
C PRO A 268 19.86 -15.73 -17.03
N ALA A 269 19.16 -14.78 -16.46
CA ALA A 269 19.74 -13.90 -15.45
C ALA A 269 20.05 -14.75 -14.22
N GLY A 270 21.13 -14.43 -13.50
CA GLY A 270 21.37 -15.03 -12.20
C GLY A 270 20.19 -14.76 -11.25
N PRO A 271 20.13 -15.43 -10.08
CA PRO A 271 19.03 -15.19 -9.14
C PRO A 271 18.98 -13.69 -8.81
N PRO A 272 17.80 -13.06 -8.94
CA PRO A 272 17.65 -11.65 -8.62
C PRO A 272 18.03 -11.41 -7.16
N THR A 273 18.61 -10.26 -6.89
CA THR A 273 18.92 -9.83 -5.52
C THR A 273 17.65 -9.81 -4.68
N VAL A 274 17.75 -10.23 -3.43
CA VAL A 274 16.61 -10.20 -2.49
C VAL A 274 16.10 -8.76 -2.36
N ASP A 275 14.85 -8.54 -2.67
CA ASP A 275 14.24 -7.21 -2.53
C ASP A 275 14.05 -6.84 -1.06
N LEU A 276 14.98 -6.05 -0.52
CA LEU A 276 14.96 -5.56 0.86
C LEU A 276 14.24 -4.20 1.01
N ARG A 277 13.69 -3.62 -0.04
CA ARG A 277 13.14 -2.25 -0.02
C ARG A 277 11.95 -2.09 0.93
N MET A 278 11.07 -3.09 1.02
CA MET A 278 9.97 -3.06 2.01
C MET A 278 10.48 -3.13 3.45
N ALA A 279 11.49 -3.97 3.71
CA ALA A 279 12.14 -4.04 5.02
C ALA A 279 12.87 -2.72 5.35
N ALA A 280 13.54 -2.12 4.38
CA ALA A 280 14.20 -0.82 4.49
C ALA A 280 13.20 0.31 4.79
N THR A 281 12.05 0.31 4.10
CA THR A 281 10.93 1.24 4.39
C THR A 281 10.42 1.06 5.81
N GLY A 282 10.24 -0.17 6.25
CA GLY A 282 9.87 -0.51 7.63
C GLY A 282 10.91 -0.02 8.65
N ALA A 283 12.20 -0.16 8.35
CA ALA A 283 13.29 0.35 9.18
C ALA A 283 13.26 1.88 9.28
N CYS A 284 13.06 2.60 8.17
CA CYS A 284 12.89 4.06 8.17
C CYS A 284 11.69 4.49 9.03
N ALA A 285 10.55 3.83 8.86
CA ALA A 285 9.33 4.13 9.62
C ALA A 285 9.51 3.87 11.13
N LEU A 286 10.08 2.72 11.49
CA LEU A 286 10.37 2.36 12.88
C LEU A 286 11.41 3.33 13.48
N GLY A 287 12.48 3.63 12.75
CA GLY A 287 13.51 4.59 13.16
C GLY A 287 12.91 5.98 13.42
N THR A 288 11.98 6.43 12.57
CA THR A 288 11.25 7.68 12.75
C THR A 288 10.42 7.67 14.04
N VAL A 289 9.69 6.58 14.33
CA VAL A 289 8.93 6.43 15.58
C VAL A 289 9.87 6.44 16.79
N VAL A 290 11.03 5.77 16.72
CA VAL A 290 12.04 5.79 17.80
C VAL A 290 12.59 7.19 18.01
N LEU A 291 12.85 7.95 16.95
CA LEU A 291 13.31 9.35 17.01
C LEU A 291 12.28 10.31 17.65
N LEU A 292 11.00 9.95 17.66
CA LEU A 292 10.02 10.75 18.41
C LEU A 292 10.32 10.81 19.92
N VAL A 293 11.06 9.85 20.49
CA VAL A 293 11.42 9.88 21.93
C VAL A 293 12.31 11.08 22.26
N PRO A 294 13.49 11.27 21.63
CA PRO A 294 14.33 12.43 21.88
C PRO A 294 13.67 13.72 21.37
N LEU A 295 13.06 13.72 20.17
CA LEU A 295 12.44 14.92 19.59
C LEU A 295 11.29 15.45 20.44
N ALA A 296 10.39 14.59 20.92
CA ALA A 296 9.30 14.99 21.80
C ALA A 296 9.84 15.52 23.16
N THR A 297 10.97 15.00 23.63
CA THR A 297 11.62 15.50 24.84
C THR A 297 12.15 16.92 24.63
N LEU A 298 12.79 17.18 23.50
CA LEU A 298 13.33 18.49 23.15
C LEU A 298 12.22 19.52 22.92
N VAL A 299 11.19 19.14 22.15
CA VAL A 299 10.15 20.06 21.67
C VAL A 299 9.05 20.29 22.69
N LEU A 300 8.60 19.24 23.39
CA LEU A 300 7.49 19.30 24.35
C LEU A 300 7.97 19.38 25.81
N GLY A 301 9.24 19.05 26.06
CA GLY A 301 9.82 18.99 27.40
C GLY A 301 9.29 17.82 28.25
N ASN A 302 9.75 17.76 29.49
CA ASN A 302 9.26 16.80 30.49
C ASN A 302 8.15 17.48 31.31
N ARG A 303 6.90 17.28 30.95
CA ARG A 303 5.78 17.83 31.70
C ARG A 303 5.29 16.81 32.73
N PRO A 304 5.11 17.21 34.02
CA PRO A 304 4.58 16.30 35.02
C PRO A 304 3.16 15.88 34.67
N ARG A 305 2.92 14.56 34.69
CA ARG A 305 1.57 14.01 34.53
C ARG A 305 0.74 14.38 35.75
N ARG A 306 -0.37 15.08 35.55
CA ARG A 306 -1.33 15.30 36.62
C ARG A 306 -2.17 14.06 36.84
N PRO A 307 -2.33 13.57 38.09
CA PRO A 307 -3.17 12.42 38.39
C PRO A 307 -4.63 12.76 38.01
N ARG A 308 -5.27 11.94 37.22
CA ARG A 308 -6.67 12.09 36.79
C ARG A 308 -7.34 10.72 36.80
N ARG A 309 -8.67 10.67 37.01
CA ARG A 309 -9.43 9.44 36.95
C ARG A 309 -9.34 8.80 35.56
N GLN A 310 -9.12 7.50 35.51
CA GLN A 310 -9.07 6.69 34.29
C GLN A 310 -10.48 6.24 33.93
N VAL A 311 -10.82 6.21 32.63
CA VAL A 311 -12.01 5.50 32.17
C VAL A 311 -11.79 4.01 32.45
N PRO A 312 -12.64 3.32 33.26
CA PRO A 312 -12.48 1.90 33.49
C PRO A 312 -12.44 1.13 32.18
N TRP A 313 -11.62 0.07 32.08
CA TRP A 313 -11.54 -0.73 30.87
C TRP A 313 -12.88 -1.40 30.53
N LEU A 314 -13.67 -1.75 31.55
CA LEU A 314 -15.04 -2.25 31.42
C LEU A 314 -16.01 -1.29 30.73
N LEU A 315 -15.69 0.00 30.64
CA LEU A 315 -16.43 0.99 29.88
C LEU A 315 -15.73 1.35 28.57
N ALA A 316 -14.40 1.41 28.54
CA ALA A 316 -13.64 1.79 27.35
C ALA A 316 -13.82 0.76 26.20
N VAL A 317 -13.70 -0.53 26.50
CA VAL A 317 -13.82 -1.59 25.48
C VAL A 317 -15.22 -1.65 24.86
N PRO A 318 -16.33 -1.68 25.63
CA PRO A 318 -17.66 -1.59 25.04
C PRO A 318 -17.91 -0.35 24.17
N VAL A 319 -17.34 0.81 24.54
CA VAL A 319 -17.42 2.02 23.72
C VAL A 319 -16.68 1.85 22.38
N MET A 320 -15.48 1.24 22.39
CA MET A 320 -14.73 0.93 21.18
C MET A 320 -15.50 -0.06 20.29
N VAL A 321 -16.04 -1.13 20.87
CA VAL A 321 -16.86 -2.13 20.15
C VAL A 321 -18.12 -1.48 19.58
N GLY A 322 -18.84 -0.67 20.38
CA GLY A 322 -20.04 0.04 19.93
C GLY A 322 -19.75 1.01 18.78
N GLY A 323 -18.62 1.73 18.83
CA GLY A 323 -18.18 2.60 17.75
C GLY A 323 -17.86 1.83 16.48
N ALA A 324 -17.10 0.75 16.58
CA ALA A 324 -16.76 -0.11 15.44
C ALA A 324 -18.01 -0.79 14.83
N ALA A 325 -18.93 -1.28 15.67
CA ALA A 325 -20.19 -1.87 15.23
C ALA A 325 -21.09 -0.84 14.53
N ALA A 326 -21.16 0.39 15.06
CA ALA A 326 -21.88 1.49 14.40
C ALA A 326 -21.25 1.83 13.04
N GLY A 327 -19.93 1.87 12.96
CA GLY A 327 -19.19 2.09 11.70
C GLY A 327 -19.53 1.02 10.66
N ALA A 328 -19.44 -0.24 11.03
CA ALA A 328 -19.76 -1.37 10.16
C ALA A 328 -21.25 -1.38 9.73
N PHE A 329 -22.15 -1.14 10.68
CA PHE A 329 -23.60 -1.12 10.39
C PHE A 329 -24.02 0.06 9.50
N VAL A 330 -23.51 1.28 9.78
CA VAL A 330 -23.85 2.46 8.98
C VAL A 330 -23.15 2.41 7.63
N GLY A 331 -21.92 1.87 7.58
CA GLY A 331 -21.15 1.67 6.35
C GLY A 331 -21.88 0.85 5.28
N ARG A 332 -22.76 -0.10 5.69
CA ARG A 332 -23.58 -0.88 4.74
C ARG A 332 -24.50 -0.04 3.85
N PHE A 333 -24.79 1.19 4.26
CA PHE A 333 -25.63 2.12 3.51
C PHE A 333 -24.78 3.12 2.68
N ALA A 334 -23.46 2.98 2.68
CA ALA A 334 -22.62 3.79 1.83
C ALA A 334 -22.85 3.39 0.35
N ASP A 335 -23.38 4.32 -0.41
CA ASP A 335 -23.51 4.18 -1.85
C ASP A 335 -22.28 4.81 -2.51
N GLU A 336 -21.42 3.99 -3.08
CA GLU A 336 -20.20 4.45 -3.76
C GLU A 336 -20.56 5.21 -5.04
N SER A 337 -21.61 4.79 -5.77
CA SER A 337 -22.02 5.40 -7.04
C SER A 337 -22.67 6.78 -6.86
N GLY A 338 -23.40 6.97 -5.75
CA GLY A 338 -24.00 8.24 -5.35
C GLY A 338 -23.10 9.11 -4.46
N SER A 339 -21.88 8.67 -4.16
CA SER A 339 -20.99 9.36 -3.24
C SER A 339 -20.43 10.66 -3.83
N ALA A 340 -20.48 11.74 -3.03
CA ALA A 340 -19.75 12.97 -3.35
C ALA A 340 -18.22 12.86 -3.16
N ILE A 341 -17.73 11.70 -2.71
CA ILE A 341 -16.31 11.42 -2.51
C ILE A 341 -15.80 10.64 -3.74
N PRO A 342 -15.09 11.28 -4.68
CA PRO A 342 -14.62 10.65 -5.91
C PRO A 342 -13.37 9.79 -5.65
N LEU A 343 -13.47 8.88 -4.69
CA LEU A 343 -12.40 7.97 -4.29
C LEU A 343 -13.01 6.58 -4.11
N ALA A 344 -12.55 5.61 -4.86
CA ALA A 344 -13.03 4.24 -4.74
C ALA A 344 -12.86 3.74 -3.30
N VAL A 345 -13.89 3.09 -2.77
CA VAL A 345 -13.98 2.67 -1.36
C VAL A 345 -13.95 3.85 -0.37
N GLY A 346 -13.75 5.09 -0.87
CA GLY A 346 -13.63 6.28 -0.03
C GLY A 346 -14.92 6.63 0.70
N GLY A 347 -16.06 6.49 0.04
CA GLY A 347 -17.39 6.69 0.64
C GLY A 347 -17.61 5.76 1.83
N TYR A 348 -17.35 4.47 1.64
CA TYR A 348 -17.45 3.47 2.71
C TYR A 348 -16.52 3.78 3.89
N ILE A 349 -15.24 4.07 3.63
CA ILE A 349 -14.25 4.40 4.67
C ILE A 349 -14.70 5.65 5.45
N ALA A 350 -15.15 6.69 4.75
CA ALA A 350 -15.61 7.92 5.38
C ALA A 350 -16.80 7.67 6.29
N VAL A 351 -17.84 7.00 5.80
CA VAL A 351 -19.06 6.69 6.57
C VAL A 351 -18.76 5.82 7.78
N PHE A 352 -17.93 4.77 7.60
CA PHE A 352 -17.51 3.88 8.68
C PHE A 352 -16.83 4.68 9.81
N PHE A 353 -15.81 5.45 9.50
CA PHE A 353 -15.03 6.15 10.53
C PHE A 353 -15.76 7.37 11.12
N VAL A 354 -16.65 8.03 10.37
CA VAL A 354 -17.51 9.08 10.91
C VAL A 354 -18.49 8.49 11.93
N ALA A 355 -19.15 7.38 11.63
CA ALA A 355 -20.07 6.72 12.55
C ALA A 355 -19.33 6.19 13.79
N ALA A 356 -18.17 5.55 13.60
CA ALA A 356 -17.34 5.07 14.69
C ALA A 356 -16.87 6.23 15.59
N ALA A 357 -16.43 7.34 15.01
CA ALA A 357 -16.02 8.53 15.75
C ALA A 357 -17.18 9.19 16.49
N ALA A 358 -18.36 9.29 15.87
CA ALA A 358 -19.54 9.90 16.47
C ALA A 358 -19.99 9.13 17.73
N VAL A 359 -20.09 7.80 17.65
CA VAL A 359 -20.48 6.96 18.80
C VAL A 359 -19.40 6.97 19.87
N SER A 360 -18.15 6.65 19.52
CA SER A 360 -17.06 6.61 20.49
C SER A 360 -16.79 7.97 21.11
N GLY A 361 -16.83 9.05 20.32
CA GLY A 361 -16.60 10.42 20.75
C GLY A 361 -17.69 10.94 21.68
N THR A 362 -18.96 10.72 21.35
CA THR A 362 -20.08 11.12 22.20
C THR A 362 -20.01 10.41 23.55
N LEU A 363 -19.81 9.11 23.57
CA LEU A 363 -19.69 8.33 24.80
C LEU A 363 -18.44 8.74 25.61
N ALA A 364 -17.30 8.99 24.94
CA ALA A 364 -16.10 9.50 25.60
C ALA A 364 -16.33 10.89 26.22
N LEU A 365 -17.06 11.78 25.56
CA LEU A 365 -17.44 13.10 26.08
C LEU A 365 -18.37 13.01 27.28
N VAL A 366 -19.39 12.12 27.24
CA VAL A 366 -20.28 11.88 28.38
C VAL A 366 -19.47 11.36 29.57
N LEU A 367 -18.59 10.39 29.37
CA LEU A 367 -17.71 9.88 30.43
C LEU A 367 -16.73 10.94 30.94
N ALA A 368 -16.29 11.87 30.09
CA ALA A 368 -15.39 12.97 30.48
C ALA A 368 -16.10 14.06 31.30
N ARG A 369 -17.38 14.36 31.01
CA ARG A 369 -18.19 15.35 31.74
C ARG A 369 -18.45 14.98 33.20
N THR A 370 -18.44 13.71 33.51
CA THR A 370 -18.55 13.22 34.89
C THR A 370 -17.28 13.41 35.72
N GLN A 371 -16.23 14.03 35.13
CA GLN A 371 -14.93 14.18 35.76
C GLN A 371 -14.51 15.65 35.83
N PRO A 372 -14.24 16.21 37.04
CA PRO A 372 -13.85 17.59 37.19
C PRO A 372 -12.47 17.88 36.58
N GLY A 373 -12.34 19.04 35.95
CA GLY A 373 -11.08 19.66 35.56
C GLY A 373 -10.56 19.32 34.15
N VAL A 374 -11.10 19.99 33.13
CA VAL A 374 -10.44 20.10 31.83
C VAL A 374 -9.39 21.22 31.96
N ASP A 375 -8.14 20.87 32.25
CA ASP A 375 -7.03 21.81 32.08
C ASP A 375 -6.85 22.07 30.57
N ARG A 376 -6.93 23.32 30.16
CA ARG A 376 -6.50 23.78 28.85
C ARG A 376 -5.00 23.51 28.72
N ASP A 377 -4.64 22.50 27.95
CA ASP A 377 -3.24 22.20 27.70
C ASP A 377 -2.66 23.26 26.73
N ARG A 378 -1.66 23.95 27.21
CA ARG A 378 -0.87 24.89 26.40
C ARG A 378 0.29 24.16 25.73
N THR A 379 0.03 22.99 25.10
CA THR A 379 1.05 22.32 24.29
C THR A 379 1.47 23.24 23.14
N PRO A 380 2.76 23.45 22.90
CA PRO A 380 3.22 24.31 21.81
C PRO A 380 2.69 23.79 20.48
N LEU A 381 1.85 24.58 19.80
CA LEU A 381 1.29 24.21 18.50
C LEU A 381 2.40 23.90 17.49
N LEU A 382 3.42 24.77 17.45
CA LEU A 382 4.57 24.59 16.55
C LEU A 382 5.29 23.25 16.81
N GLY A 383 5.48 22.88 18.07
CA GLY A 383 6.10 21.59 18.42
C GLY A 383 5.28 20.40 17.99
N SER A 384 3.95 20.49 18.09
CA SER A 384 3.04 19.45 17.64
C SER A 384 3.06 19.28 16.12
N LEU A 385 3.06 20.40 15.38
CA LEU A 385 3.17 20.41 13.92
C LEU A 385 4.51 19.84 13.45
N LEU A 386 5.62 20.20 14.12
CA LEU A 386 6.94 19.66 13.80
C LEU A 386 7.00 18.14 13.96
N LEU A 387 6.49 17.60 15.08
CA LEU A 387 6.47 16.14 15.30
C LEU A 387 5.57 15.41 14.30
N THR A 388 4.45 16.01 13.92
CA THR A 388 3.58 15.49 12.85
C THR A 388 4.31 15.51 11.51
N ALA A 389 5.02 16.59 11.17
CA ALA A 389 5.81 16.69 9.95
C ALA A 389 6.92 15.61 9.89
N VAL A 390 7.61 15.36 11.01
CA VAL A 390 8.61 14.29 11.10
C VAL A 390 7.97 12.93 10.80
N MET A 391 6.79 12.63 11.33
CA MET A 391 6.07 11.39 11.04
C MET A 391 5.67 11.29 9.57
N ILE A 392 5.15 12.39 8.98
CA ILE A 392 4.80 12.40 7.56
C ILE A 392 6.03 12.13 6.70
N LEU A 393 7.12 12.87 6.92
CA LEU A 393 8.34 12.72 6.13
C LEU A 393 8.95 11.32 6.28
N GLY A 394 8.98 10.78 7.51
CA GLY A 394 9.53 9.45 7.79
C GLY A 394 8.73 8.29 7.21
N LEU A 395 7.44 8.49 6.88
CA LEU A 395 6.60 7.52 6.18
C LEU A 395 6.53 7.79 4.68
N ALA A 396 6.36 9.06 4.28
CA ALA A 396 6.13 9.42 2.90
C ALA A 396 7.38 9.32 2.02
N LEU A 397 8.56 9.75 2.51
CA LEU A 397 9.79 9.70 1.71
C LEU A 397 10.18 8.27 1.33
N PRO A 398 10.33 7.31 2.27
CA PRO A 398 10.61 5.93 1.90
C PRO A 398 9.41 5.28 1.19
N GLY A 399 8.17 5.61 1.56
CA GLY A 399 6.97 5.11 0.92
C GLY A 399 6.87 5.44 -0.56
N ARG A 400 7.26 6.65 -0.97
CA ARG A 400 7.32 7.06 -2.39
C ARG A 400 8.34 6.28 -3.22
N LEU A 401 9.26 5.61 -2.57
CA LEU A 401 10.25 4.77 -3.22
C LEU A 401 9.82 3.29 -3.31
N THR A 402 8.73 2.89 -2.63
CA THR A 402 8.41 1.47 -2.45
C THR A 402 6.95 1.07 -2.64
N TRP A 403 5.96 1.90 -2.22
CA TRP A 403 4.58 1.41 -2.21
C TRP A 403 3.49 2.48 -2.37
N ALA A 404 3.70 3.70 -1.89
CA ALA A 404 2.65 4.71 -1.87
C ALA A 404 3.09 5.97 -2.63
N PRO A 405 2.28 6.50 -3.55
CA PRO A 405 2.69 7.59 -4.42
C PRO A 405 2.83 8.92 -3.68
N PHE A 406 2.03 9.16 -2.63
CA PHE A 406 1.90 10.47 -1.97
C PHE A 406 1.83 11.63 -2.98
N ALA A 407 1.10 11.41 -4.07
CA ALA A 407 0.89 12.38 -5.14
C ALA A 407 -0.42 13.15 -4.88
N PHE A 408 -0.34 14.48 -4.86
CA PHE A 408 -1.48 15.36 -4.61
C PHE A 408 -1.98 15.95 -5.94
N VAL A 409 -2.56 15.09 -6.79
CA VAL A 409 -3.12 15.44 -8.10
C VAL A 409 -4.64 15.38 -8.09
N GLY A 410 -5.31 16.10 -9.00
CA GLY A 410 -6.76 16.12 -9.09
C GLY A 410 -7.42 16.50 -7.76
N ASP A 411 -8.38 15.71 -7.32
CA ASP A 411 -9.15 15.91 -6.08
C ASP A 411 -8.43 15.50 -4.79
N ARG A 412 -7.26 14.89 -4.87
CA ARG A 412 -6.54 14.36 -3.71
C ARG A 412 -6.20 15.38 -2.61
N PRO A 413 -5.92 16.68 -2.90
CA PRO A 413 -5.65 17.66 -1.84
C PRO A 413 -6.80 17.86 -0.87
N TRP A 414 -8.04 18.03 -1.38
CA TRP A 414 -9.20 18.22 -0.49
C TRP A 414 -9.63 16.90 0.18
N LEU A 415 -9.49 15.76 -0.52
CA LEU A 415 -9.71 14.43 0.06
C LEU A 415 -8.75 14.17 1.23
N ALA A 416 -7.48 14.57 1.11
CA ALA A 416 -6.52 14.49 2.19
C ALA A 416 -6.98 15.27 3.43
N VAL A 417 -7.47 16.50 3.25
CA VAL A 417 -8.02 17.30 4.35
C VAL A 417 -9.24 16.61 4.97
N LEU A 418 -10.15 16.08 4.15
CA LEU A 418 -11.34 15.36 4.60
C LEU A 418 -10.97 14.14 5.45
N PHE A 419 -10.10 13.26 4.94
CA PHE A 419 -9.72 12.03 5.66
C PHE A 419 -8.89 12.33 6.91
N VAL A 420 -8.04 13.35 6.89
CA VAL A 420 -7.34 13.82 8.10
C VAL A 420 -8.35 14.28 9.16
N ALA A 421 -9.41 14.99 8.78
CA ALA A 421 -10.45 15.42 9.71
C ALA A 421 -11.23 14.22 10.28
N ILE A 422 -11.64 13.27 9.44
CA ILE A 422 -12.37 12.06 9.83
C ILE A 422 -11.54 11.20 10.80
N PHE A 423 -10.31 10.87 10.43
CA PHE A 423 -9.41 10.09 11.30
C PHE A 423 -9.01 10.89 12.54
N GLY A 424 -8.87 12.22 12.41
CA GLY A 424 -8.63 13.12 13.55
C GLY A 424 -9.71 13.04 14.61
N ALA A 425 -10.97 13.02 14.19
CA ALA A 425 -12.10 12.83 15.08
C ALA A 425 -12.06 11.45 15.76
N TRP A 426 -11.86 10.38 14.99
CA TRP A 426 -11.79 9.01 15.51
C TRP A 426 -10.62 8.80 16.48
N PHE A 427 -9.39 9.21 16.10
CA PHE A 427 -8.23 9.09 16.98
C PHE A 427 -8.34 9.98 18.23
N THR A 428 -9.01 11.14 18.14
CA THR A 428 -9.27 11.97 19.32
C THR A 428 -10.22 11.27 20.30
N ALA A 429 -11.27 10.61 19.79
CA ALA A 429 -12.17 9.78 20.61
C ALA A 429 -11.41 8.64 21.30
N ASP A 430 -10.58 7.92 20.54
CA ASP A 430 -9.71 6.86 21.06
C ASP A 430 -8.78 7.37 22.15
N GLU A 431 -8.08 8.50 21.91
CA GLU A 431 -7.21 9.14 22.88
C GLU A 431 -7.94 9.54 24.17
N CYS A 432 -9.18 9.97 24.10
CA CYS A 432 -10.00 10.26 25.29
C CYS A 432 -10.25 9.01 26.14
N LEU A 433 -10.44 7.85 25.53
CA LEU A 433 -10.69 6.58 26.21
C LEU A 433 -9.43 5.99 26.85
N VAL A 434 -8.28 6.09 26.17
CA VAL A 434 -7.04 5.41 26.60
C VAL A 434 -6.11 6.27 27.45
N ARG A 435 -6.29 7.58 27.50
CA ARG A 435 -5.30 8.58 27.88
C ARG A 435 -4.72 8.44 29.27
N ARG A 436 -5.47 8.15 30.27
CA ARG A 436 -5.08 8.32 31.69
C ARG A 436 -4.44 7.07 32.28
N ARG A 437 -3.97 6.16 31.44
CA ARG A 437 -3.39 4.87 31.82
C ARG A 437 -1.87 4.90 31.87
N SER A 438 -1.27 3.88 32.46
CA SER A 438 0.15 3.59 32.28
C SER A 438 0.44 3.44 30.76
N ARG A 439 1.70 3.60 30.38
CA ARG A 439 2.11 3.42 28.98
C ARG A 439 1.68 2.03 28.42
N TRP A 440 1.81 0.99 29.21
CA TRP A 440 1.43 -0.36 28.83
C TRP A 440 -0.10 -0.53 28.72
N GLY A 441 -0.85 -0.06 29.73
CA GLY A 441 -2.31 -0.11 29.69
C GLY A 441 -2.89 0.69 28.52
N ARG A 442 -2.24 1.79 28.11
CA ARG A 442 -2.59 2.54 26.91
C ARG A 442 -2.27 1.75 25.65
N ALA A 443 -1.05 1.22 25.51
CA ALA A 443 -0.65 0.43 24.36
C ALA A 443 -1.59 -0.76 24.14
N TRP A 444 -1.97 -1.46 25.19
CA TRP A 444 -2.92 -2.58 25.13
C TRP A 444 -4.30 -2.16 24.63
N LEU A 445 -4.87 -1.07 25.16
CA LEU A 445 -6.19 -0.62 24.72
C LEU A 445 -6.17 -0.08 23.29
N MET A 446 -5.10 0.61 22.89
CA MET A 446 -4.94 1.04 21.50
C MET A 446 -4.83 -0.16 20.57
N ALA A 447 -4.03 -1.16 20.92
CA ALA A 447 -3.95 -2.42 20.16
C ALA A 447 -5.31 -3.11 20.07
N ALA A 448 -6.03 -3.22 21.21
CA ALA A 448 -7.38 -3.79 21.23
C ALA A 448 -8.34 -3.04 20.30
N ASN A 449 -8.33 -1.70 20.33
CA ASN A 449 -9.18 -0.90 19.42
C ASN A 449 -8.84 -1.13 17.95
N ARG A 450 -7.55 -1.25 17.59
CA ARG A 450 -7.15 -1.57 16.20
C ARG A 450 -7.63 -2.94 15.75
N VAL A 451 -7.50 -3.95 16.63
CA VAL A 451 -8.03 -5.29 16.37
C VAL A 451 -9.56 -5.24 16.22
N ILE A 452 -10.27 -4.54 17.11
CA ILE A 452 -11.74 -4.37 17.04
C ILE A 452 -12.15 -3.75 15.69
N ILE A 453 -11.46 -2.69 15.24
CA ILE A 453 -11.74 -2.05 13.94
C ILE A 453 -11.49 -3.01 12.77
N ILE A 454 -10.36 -3.72 12.76
CA ILE A 454 -10.06 -4.70 11.71
C ILE A 454 -11.12 -5.81 11.69
N CYS A 455 -11.46 -6.36 12.87
CA CYS A 455 -12.51 -7.39 12.96
C CYS A 455 -13.87 -6.86 12.50
N ALA A 456 -14.23 -5.61 12.81
CA ALA A 456 -15.48 -5.01 12.35
C ALA A 456 -15.51 -4.80 10.84
N LEU A 457 -14.40 -4.39 10.22
CA LEU A 457 -14.27 -4.28 8.76
C LEU A 457 -14.39 -5.65 8.08
N LEU A 458 -13.69 -6.67 8.60
CA LEU A 458 -13.77 -8.03 8.07
C LEU A 458 -15.19 -8.60 8.22
N LEU A 459 -15.84 -8.39 9.36
CA LEU A 459 -17.22 -8.81 9.58
C LEU A 459 -18.18 -8.11 8.62
N ALA A 460 -17.96 -6.82 8.34
CA ALA A 460 -18.77 -6.06 7.38
C ALA A 460 -18.64 -6.63 5.96
N VAL A 461 -17.44 -7.05 5.55
CA VAL A 461 -17.25 -7.74 4.26
C VAL A 461 -18.00 -9.07 4.23
N LEU A 462 -17.95 -9.86 5.32
CA LEU A 462 -18.56 -11.18 5.36
C LEU A 462 -20.08 -11.17 5.46
N VAL A 463 -20.66 -10.14 6.11
CA VAL A 463 -22.10 -10.10 6.48
C VAL A 463 -22.89 -9.10 5.65
N TRP A 464 -22.28 -8.03 5.20
CA TRP A 464 -22.98 -6.88 4.58
C TRP A 464 -22.39 -6.46 3.23
N ASP A 465 -21.63 -7.35 2.56
CA ASP A 465 -21.04 -7.12 1.24
C ASP A 465 -20.23 -5.82 1.14
N ALA A 466 -19.57 -5.43 2.25
CA ALA A 466 -18.64 -4.31 2.23
C ALA A 466 -17.50 -4.61 1.23
N PRO A 467 -16.80 -3.59 0.72
CA PRO A 467 -15.79 -3.77 -0.32
C PRO A 467 -14.75 -4.85 0.03
N GLY A 468 -14.79 -5.99 -0.68
CA GLY A 468 -13.96 -7.18 -0.41
C GLY A 468 -12.46 -6.92 -0.50
N PHE A 469 -12.05 -5.88 -1.23
CA PHE A 469 -10.69 -5.40 -1.29
C PHE A 469 -10.09 -5.07 0.09
N LEU A 470 -10.92 -4.65 1.06
CA LEU A 470 -10.46 -4.34 2.44
C LEU A 470 -9.79 -5.54 3.12
N THR A 471 -10.16 -6.76 2.76
CA THR A 471 -9.52 -7.98 3.32
C THR A 471 -8.06 -8.10 2.91
N LEU A 472 -7.73 -7.69 1.69
CA LEU A 472 -6.37 -7.74 1.12
C LEU A 472 -5.43 -6.69 1.75
N LEU A 473 -5.99 -5.66 2.41
CA LEU A 473 -5.21 -4.62 3.08
C LEU A 473 -4.81 -4.98 4.52
N VAL A 474 -5.40 -6.01 5.12
CA VAL A 474 -5.16 -6.36 6.53
C VAL A 474 -3.67 -6.58 6.84
N PRO A 475 -2.88 -7.29 6.02
CA PRO A 475 -1.44 -7.47 6.27
C PRO A 475 -0.67 -6.15 6.35
N LEU A 476 -1.09 -5.12 5.61
CA LEU A 476 -0.50 -3.78 5.64
C LEU A 476 -1.03 -2.93 6.81
N MET A 477 -2.33 -3.06 7.13
CA MET A 477 -2.97 -2.29 8.20
C MET A 477 -2.38 -2.60 9.57
N VAL A 478 -2.03 -3.87 9.84
CA VAL A 478 -1.51 -4.29 11.15
C VAL A 478 -0.20 -3.57 11.51
N PRO A 479 0.89 -3.63 10.70
CA PRO A 479 2.13 -2.94 11.02
C PRO A 479 1.96 -1.40 10.99
N LEU A 480 1.16 -0.85 10.08
CA LEU A 480 0.89 0.58 10.04
C LEU A 480 0.21 1.06 11.33
N PHE A 481 -0.85 0.40 11.76
CA PHE A 481 -1.53 0.74 13.02
C PHE A 481 -0.63 0.57 14.24
N ALA A 482 0.25 -0.42 14.26
CA ALA A 482 1.24 -0.60 15.33
C ALA A 482 2.22 0.57 15.40
N LEU A 483 2.74 1.03 14.26
CA LEU A 483 3.64 2.19 14.16
C LEU A 483 2.94 3.49 14.64
N LEU A 484 1.72 3.74 14.15
CA LEU A 484 0.95 4.93 14.53
C LEU A 484 0.58 4.91 16.02
N ALA A 485 0.17 3.77 16.57
CA ALA A 485 -0.10 3.60 17.99
C ALA A 485 1.17 3.79 18.83
N GLY A 486 2.31 3.27 18.39
CA GLY A 486 3.61 3.46 19.04
C GLY A 486 3.98 4.95 19.15
N ALA A 487 3.85 5.69 18.05
CA ALA A 487 4.04 7.14 18.02
C ALA A 487 3.12 7.86 19.02
N ALA A 488 1.84 7.52 19.03
CA ALA A 488 0.87 8.11 19.96
C ALA A 488 1.20 7.81 21.44
N VAL A 489 1.63 6.58 21.76
CA VAL A 489 2.04 6.21 23.13
C VAL A 489 3.24 7.02 23.59
N ILE A 490 4.24 7.24 22.71
CA ILE A 490 5.42 8.06 23.02
C ILE A 490 5.01 9.50 23.31
N LEU A 491 4.23 10.11 22.42
CA LEU A 491 3.82 11.51 22.53
C LEU A 491 2.90 11.78 23.71
N ALA A 492 1.96 10.91 23.95
CA ALA A 492 1.07 11.04 25.09
C ALA A 492 1.78 10.94 26.46
N GLY A 493 3.01 10.44 26.48
CA GLY A 493 3.87 10.51 27.64
C GLY A 493 4.42 11.92 27.93
N ARG A 494 4.36 12.84 26.95
CA ARG A 494 5.01 14.15 26.96
C ARG A 494 4.03 15.32 26.92
N THR A 495 2.78 15.09 26.58
CA THR A 495 1.75 16.12 26.50
C THR A 495 0.50 15.76 27.30
N ASN A 496 -0.22 16.77 27.77
CA ASN A 496 -1.58 16.61 28.28
C ASN A 496 -2.65 16.79 27.18
N SER A 497 -2.31 17.10 25.95
CA SER A 497 -3.23 17.19 24.82
C SER A 497 -3.69 15.83 24.30
N VAL A 498 -4.95 15.64 23.97
CA VAL A 498 -5.47 14.49 23.22
C VAL A 498 -5.23 14.68 21.72
N VAL A 499 -5.18 15.94 21.30
CA VAL A 499 -5.10 16.32 19.90
C VAL A 499 -3.74 15.96 19.30
N VAL A 500 -2.63 16.17 20.03
CA VAL A 500 -1.28 15.92 19.51
C VAL A 500 -1.06 14.45 19.11
N PRO A 501 -1.30 13.45 20.00
CA PRO A 501 -1.18 12.05 19.60
C PRO A 501 -2.21 11.63 18.55
N ALA A 502 -3.40 12.26 18.51
CA ALA A 502 -4.40 12.01 17.49
C ALA A 502 -3.93 12.50 16.10
N LEU A 503 -3.40 13.72 15.99
CA LEU A 503 -2.92 14.28 14.72
C LEU A 503 -1.74 13.50 14.14
N VAL A 504 -0.80 13.06 14.97
CA VAL A 504 0.35 12.25 14.53
C VAL A 504 -0.09 10.91 13.91
N GLN A 505 -1.26 10.39 14.28
CA GLN A 505 -1.87 9.23 13.65
C GLN A 505 -2.73 9.60 12.45
N ALA A 506 -3.58 10.62 12.60
CA ALA A 506 -4.59 11.00 11.63
C ALA A 506 -4.00 11.55 10.33
N VAL A 507 -2.96 12.40 10.43
CA VAL A 507 -2.41 13.03 9.25
C VAL A 507 -1.75 12.02 8.32
N PRO A 508 -0.81 11.14 8.76
CA PRO A 508 -0.25 10.13 7.87
C PRO A 508 -1.30 9.19 7.28
N LEU A 509 -2.27 8.73 8.09
CA LEU A 509 -3.31 7.82 7.61
C LEU A 509 -4.24 8.50 6.60
N GLY A 510 -4.66 9.75 6.85
CA GLY A 510 -5.51 10.51 5.94
C GLY A 510 -4.84 10.81 4.61
N LEU A 511 -3.56 11.21 4.63
CA LEU A 511 -2.75 11.41 3.44
C LEU A 511 -2.61 10.09 2.66
N LEU A 512 -2.34 8.99 3.35
CA LEU A 512 -2.20 7.68 2.74
C LEU A 512 -3.49 7.26 2.02
N VAL A 513 -4.64 7.31 2.69
CA VAL A 513 -5.94 6.94 2.10
C VAL A 513 -6.23 7.80 0.87
N ALA A 514 -6.09 9.12 0.98
CA ALA A 514 -6.37 10.05 -0.11
C ALA A 514 -5.45 9.88 -1.32
N THR A 515 -4.22 9.39 -1.13
CA THR A 515 -3.23 9.27 -2.22
C THR A 515 -3.08 7.87 -2.79
N THR A 516 -3.57 6.84 -2.07
CA THR A 516 -3.43 5.43 -2.47
C THR A 516 -4.67 4.93 -3.21
N PHE A 517 -5.87 5.18 -2.69
CA PHE A 517 -7.09 4.74 -3.36
C PHE A 517 -7.31 5.50 -4.67
N PRO A 518 -7.85 4.83 -5.71
CA PRO A 518 -8.05 5.46 -7.01
C PRO A 518 -9.12 6.55 -6.98
N LEU A 519 -8.85 7.65 -7.69
CA LEU A 519 -9.88 8.60 -8.07
C LEU A 519 -10.84 7.93 -9.05
N VAL A 520 -12.14 8.09 -8.85
CA VAL A 520 -13.17 7.46 -9.69
C VAL A 520 -14.19 8.49 -10.18
N SER A 521 -14.75 8.20 -11.34
CA SER A 521 -15.97 8.83 -11.83
C SER A 521 -17.00 7.74 -12.11
N TYR A 522 -18.17 7.90 -11.56
CA TYR A 522 -19.33 7.03 -11.84
C TYR A 522 -20.12 7.64 -13.00
N ALA A 523 -20.25 6.90 -14.10
CA ALA A 523 -20.94 7.34 -15.31
C ALA A 523 -22.29 6.68 -15.47
#